data_a8dec5b50f8be8e2faac690509ab7da3
#
_entry.id   a8dec5b50f8be8e2faac690509ab7da3
#
_cell.length_a   1.000
_cell.length_b   1.000
_cell.length_c   1.000
_cell.angle_alpha   90.00
_cell.angle_beta   90.00
_cell.angle_gamma   90.00
#
_symmetry.space_group_name_H-M   'P 1'
#
loop_
_entity.id
_entity.type
_entity.pdbx_description
1 polymer ?
#
loop_
_entity_poly.entity_id
_entity_poly.type
_entity_poly.pdbx_seq_one_letter_code
_entity_poly.pdbx_strand_id
1 'polypeptide(L)'
;TCATVGFVSALPTKAEGNQVAKNTKRTMQKIVEYAKDGVLSPLIVLNNEKIKELYPGLSINKFWTTANSSVCSLFHLFNKISSQDSSYTTFDKADLDSVLNSGIITFGATPIKTEQANDTDISKAIRNNLKKNILAGADISTGNIAACVMVVNNKLMDEVPQEALEHGFEQLNRLLVKDNTVHRGIYT
;
A
#
# COMPACT_ATOMS: atom_id res chain seq x y z
N THR A 1 -5.12 -17.64 21.82
CA THR A 1 -4.87 -18.19 20.48
C THR A 1 -4.97 -17.05 19.46
N CYS A 2 -3.90 -16.80 18.71
CA CYS A 2 -3.91 -15.83 17.63
C CYS A 2 -4.80 -16.39 16.51
N ALA A 3 -5.75 -15.60 16.01
CA ALA A 3 -6.67 -16.04 14.95
C ALA A 3 -6.00 -16.01 13.56
N THR A 4 -5.10 -15.05 13.35
CA THR A 4 -4.37 -14.85 12.09
C THR A 4 -2.92 -14.48 12.38
N VAL A 5 -2.01 -14.82 11.46
CA VAL A 5 -0.59 -14.50 11.55
C VAL A 5 -0.19 -13.71 10.31
N GLY A 6 0.19 -12.45 10.50
CA GLY A 6 0.79 -11.64 9.44
C GLY A 6 2.31 -11.84 9.36
N PHE A 7 2.87 -11.66 8.17
CA PHE A 7 4.29 -11.78 7.95
C PHE A 7 4.83 -10.60 7.12
N VAL A 8 5.88 -9.97 7.63
CA VAL A 8 6.60 -8.90 6.93
C VAL A 8 8.00 -9.39 6.59
N SER A 9 8.40 -9.32 5.33
CA SER A 9 9.71 -9.74 4.85
C SER A 9 10.33 -8.67 3.97
N ALA A 10 11.65 -8.72 3.78
CA ALA A 10 12.37 -7.85 2.88
C ALA A 10 13.15 -8.67 1.84
N LEU A 11 13.04 -8.28 0.57
CA LEU A 11 13.90 -8.81 -0.49
C LEU A 11 15.26 -8.13 -0.43
N PRO A 12 16.34 -8.86 -0.63
CA PRO A 12 17.70 -8.34 -0.62
C PRO A 12 17.95 -7.39 -1.80
N THR A 13 19.00 -6.59 -1.68
CA THR A 13 19.54 -5.83 -2.80
C THR A 13 20.34 -6.74 -3.73
N LYS A 14 20.51 -6.32 -4.99
CA LYS A 14 21.37 -7.05 -5.97
C LYS A 14 22.82 -7.18 -5.49
N ALA A 15 23.30 -6.22 -4.69
CA ALA A 15 24.66 -6.20 -4.17
C ALA A 15 24.96 -7.31 -3.14
N GLU A 16 23.94 -7.95 -2.57
CA GLU A 16 24.09 -9.03 -1.58
C GLU A 16 24.49 -10.38 -2.21
N GLY A 17 24.46 -10.46 -3.53
CA GLY A 17 24.99 -11.58 -4.29
C GLY A 17 23.98 -12.70 -4.63
N ASN A 18 24.40 -13.53 -5.58
CA ASN A 18 23.51 -14.54 -6.20
C ASN A 18 23.04 -15.63 -5.23
N GLN A 19 23.85 -16.00 -4.24
CA GLN A 19 23.46 -17.03 -3.29
C GLN A 19 22.33 -16.56 -2.38
N VAL A 20 22.40 -15.30 -1.90
CA VAL A 20 21.34 -14.67 -1.11
C VAL A 20 20.07 -14.60 -1.94
N ALA A 21 20.15 -14.13 -3.19
CA ALA A 21 19.01 -14.07 -4.10
C ALA A 21 18.33 -15.42 -4.32
N LYS A 22 19.12 -16.51 -4.51
CA LYS A 22 18.60 -17.88 -4.66
C LYS A 22 17.87 -18.36 -3.40
N ASN A 23 18.47 -18.16 -2.23
CA ASN A 23 17.89 -18.57 -0.96
C ASN A 23 16.60 -17.82 -0.69
N THR A 24 16.61 -16.50 -0.88
CA THR A 24 15.42 -15.65 -0.74
C THR A 24 14.31 -16.10 -1.68
N LYS A 25 14.60 -16.34 -2.96
CA LYS A 25 13.60 -16.83 -3.91
C LYS A 25 12.94 -18.12 -3.44
N ARG A 26 13.74 -19.10 -2.98
CA ARG A 26 13.23 -20.39 -2.48
C ARG A 26 12.36 -20.22 -1.24
N THR A 27 12.78 -19.36 -0.30
CA THR A 27 12.03 -19.07 0.92
C THR A 27 10.72 -18.36 0.59
N MET A 28 10.79 -17.32 -0.26
CA MET A 28 9.62 -16.55 -0.63
C MET A 28 8.58 -17.36 -1.41
N GLN A 29 8.99 -18.32 -2.24
CA GLN A 29 8.06 -19.23 -2.90
C GLN A 29 7.17 -19.96 -1.88
N LYS A 30 7.77 -20.49 -0.82
CA LYS A 30 7.02 -21.17 0.26
C LYS A 30 6.11 -20.22 1.06
N ILE A 31 6.62 -19.03 1.39
CA ILE A 31 5.84 -18.02 2.13
C ILE A 31 4.63 -17.55 1.31
N VAL A 32 4.82 -17.34 0.01
CA VAL A 32 3.73 -16.97 -0.91
C VAL A 32 2.67 -18.08 -1.03
N GLU A 33 3.08 -19.35 -1.03
CA GLU A 33 2.14 -20.49 -0.98
C GLU A 33 1.27 -20.40 0.29
N TYR A 34 1.89 -20.23 1.47
CA TYR A 34 1.15 -20.08 2.73
C TYR A 34 0.21 -18.87 2.75
N ALA A 35 0.60 -17.77 2.10
CA ALA A 35 -0.27 -16.60 2.00
C ALA A 35 -1.47 -16.86 1.05
N LYS A 36 -1.24 -17.59 -0.07
CA LYS A 36 -2.34 -18.00 -0.98
C LYS A 36 -3.30 -18.98 -0.35
N ASP A 37 -2.79 -19.85 0.50
CA ASP A 37 -3.61 -20.84 1.24
C ASP A 37 -4.30 -20.24 2.47
N GLY A 38 -4.16 -18.93 2.72
CA GLY A 38 -4.77 -18.23 3.85
C GLY A 38 -4.15 -18.54 5.21
N VAL A 39 -3.00 -19.24 5.25
CA VAL A 39 -2.27 -19.54 6.50
C VAL A 39 -1.54 -18.32 7.04
N LEU A 40 -1.07 -17.46 6.12
CA LEU A 40 -0.44 -16.19 6.44
C LEU A 40 -1.25 -15.02 5.85
N SER A 41 -1.70 -14.10 6.68
CA SER A 41 -2.37 -12.88 6.24
C SER A 41 -2.22 -11.76 7.29
N PRO A 42 -1.76 -10.58 6.93
CA PRO A 42 -1.24 -10.21 5.62
C PRO A 42 0.21 -10.69 5.38
N LEU A 43 0.58 -10.89 4.11
CA LEU A 43 1.96 -10.96 3.67
C LEU A 43 2.37 -9.61 3.07
N ILE A 44 3.34 -8.96 3.70
CA ILE A 44 3.92 -7.69 3.25
C ILE A 44 5.38 -7.94 2.85
N VAL A 45 5.74 -7.65 1.63
CA VAL A 45 7.10 -7.88 1.12
C VAL A 45 7.73 -6.56 0.69
N LEU A 46 8.73 -6.11 1.45
CA LEU A 46 9.55 -4.96 1.09
C LEU A 46 10.56 -5.33 0.01
N ASN A 47 10.97 -4.34 -0.77
CA ASN A 47 12.04 -4.51 -1.75
C ASN A 47 13.15 -3.48 -1.49
N ASN A 48 14.26 -3.94 -0.91
CA ASN A 48 15.40 -3.10 -0.58
C ASN A 48 16.03 -2.43 -1.82
N GLU A 49 15.95 -3.05 -2.99
CA GLU A 49 16.42 -2.43 -4.24
C GLU A 49 15.54 -1.24 -4.63
N LYS A 50 14.22 -1.37 -4.54
CA LYS A 50 13.29 -0.25 -4.79
C LYS A 50 13.48 0.91 -3.79
N ILE A 51 13.73 0.59 -2.52
CA ILE A 51 14.03 1.61 -1.50
C ILE A 51 15.30 2.37 -1.89
N LYS A 52 16.34 1.67 -2.34
CA LYS A 52 17.58 2.27 -2.82
C LYS A 52 17.36 3.15 -4.06
N GLU A 53 16.50 2.73 -4.98
CA GLU A 53 16.14 3.50 -6.18
C GLU A 53 15.34 4.77 -5.84
N LEU A 54 14.44 4.70 -4.86
CA LEU A 54 13.62 5.83 -4.42
C LEU A 54 14.40 6.86 -3.59
N TYR A 55 15.42 6.40 -2.86
CA TYR A 55 16.24 7.24 -2.00
C TYR A 55 17.73 7.15 -2.38
N PRO A 56 18.10 7.62 -3.58
CA PRO A 56 19.50 7.55 -4.01
C PRO A 56 20.39 8.42 -3.12
N GLY A 57 21.58 7.94 -2.79
CA GLY A 57 22.55 8.68 -2.00
C GLY A 57 22.37 8.61 -0.47
N LEU A 58 21.45 7.79 0.03
CA LEU A 58 21.39 7.54 1.48
C LEU A 58 22.69 6.89 1.98
N SER A 59 23.21 7.41 3.09
CA SER A 59 24.31 6.75 3.81
C SER A 59 23.84 5.40 4.38
N ILE A 60 24.79 4.49 4.60
CA ILE A 60 24.53 3.16 5.17
C ILE A 60 23.70 3.27 6.46
N ASN A 61 24.06 4.20 7.35
CA ASN A 61 23.35 4.38 8.61
C ASN A 61 21.91 4.88 8.46
N LYS A 62 21.65 5.69 7.41
CA LYS A 62 20.31 6.23 7.15
C LYS A 62 19.41 5.29 6.35
N PHE A 63 20.00 4.38 5.57
CA PHE A 63 19.24 3.50 4.70
C PHE A 63 18.22 2.66 5.49
N TRP A 64 18.69 1.92 6.49
CA TRP A 64 17.82 1.04 7.28
C TRP A 64 16.79 1.80 8.10
N THR A 65 17.18 2.93 8.67
CA THR A 65 16.25 3.79 9.41
C THR A 65 15.17 4.32 8.49
N THR A 66 15.51 4.80 7.29
CA THR A 66 14.54 5.32 6.32
C THR A 66 13.64 4.21 5.80
N ALA A 67 14.20 3.04 5.45
CA ALA A 67 13.44 1.88 5.00
C ALA A 67 12.39 1.46 6.02
N ASN A 68 12.82 1.22 7.24
CA ASN A 68 11.94 0.76 8.33
C ASN A 68 10.89 1.82 8.69
N SER A 69 11.32 3.09 8.83
CA SER A 69 10.38 4.17 9.16
C SER A 69 9.32 4.37 8.10
N SER A 70 9.67 4.26 6.81
CA SER A 70 8.71 4.42 5.71
C SER A 70 7.57 3.39 5.79
N VAL A 71 7.90 2.13 6.04
CA VAL A 71 6.90 1.06 6.17
C VAL A 71 6.07 1.20 7.44
N CYS A 72 6.76 1.37 8.58
CA CYS A 72 6.07 1.50 9.87
C CYS A 72 5.15 2.72 9.91
N SER A 73 5.58 3.85 9.34
CA SER A 73 4.76 5.06 9.30
C SER A 73 3.52 4.90 8.44
N LEU A 74 3.62 4.22 7.28
CA LEU A 74 2.46 3.96 6.43
C LEU A 74 1.48 2.99 7.10
N PHE A 75 1.99 1.91 7.67
CA PHE A 75 1.15 0.96 8.39
C PHE A 75 0.46 1.59 9.61
N HIS A 76 1.21 2.40 10.37
CA HIS A 76 0.65 3.18 11.48
C HIS A 76 -0.41 4.18 11.02
N LEU A 77 -0.22 4.83 9.88
CA LEU A 77 -1.19 5.76 9.31
C LEU A 77 -2.53 5.07 9.03
N PHE A 78 -2.53 3.91 8.38
CA PHE A 78 -3.76 3.14 8.14
C PHE A 78 -4.45 2.71 9.43
N ASN A 79 -3.70 2.23 10.42
CA ASN A 79 -4.25 1.89 11.73
C ASN A 79 -4.86 3.10 12.44
N LYS A 80 -4.21 4.26 12.35
CA LYS A 80 -4.70 5.50 12.96
C LYS A 80 -5.99 5.96 12.29
N ILE A 81 -6.00 5.99 10.95
CA ILE A 81 -7.16 6.46 10.17
C ILE A 81 -8.36 5.54 10.41
N SER A 82 -8.18 4.22 10.38
CA SER A 82 -9.28 3.26 10.62
C SER A 82 -9.88 3.31 12.04
N SER A 83 -9.25 4.07 12.95
CA SER A 83 -9.73 4.30 14.31
C SER A 83 -10.36 5.68 14.49
N GLN A 84 -10.52 6.44 13.42
CA GLN A 84 -11.10 7.79 13.43
C GLN A 84 -12.40 7.79 12.65
N ASP A 85 -13.37 8.57 13.13
CA ASP A 85 -14.58 8.86 12.37
C ASP A 85 -14.30 9.93 11.32
N SER A 86 -15.00 9.87 10.21
CA SER A 86 -14.98 10.89 9.18
C SER A 86 -16.35 11.55 9.05
N SER A 87 -16.36 12.86 8.79
CA SER A 87 -17.59 13.59 8.45
C SER A 87 -18.09 13.31 7.02
N TYR A 88 -17.29 12.58 6.22
CA TYR A 88 -17.59 12.28 4.81
C TYR A 88 -17.79 10.79 4.59
N THR A 89 -16.71 10.04 4.46
CA THR A 89 -16.73 8.59 4.26
C THR A 89 -15.71 7.96 5.20
N THR A 90 -16.16 7.08 6.07
CA THR A 90 -15.32 6.43 7.06
C THR A 90 -14.74 5.13 6.50
N PHE A 91 -13.43 4.96 6.62
CA PHE A 91 -12.70 3.70 6.46
C PHE A 91 -12.43 3.16 7.86
N ASP A 92 -13.20 2.18 8.27
CA ASP A 92 -13.18 1.68 9.64
C ASP A 92 -12.24 0.49 9.87
N LYS A 93 -12.27 -0.06 11.09
CA LYS A 93 -11.45 -1.23 11.45
C LYS A 93 -11.86 -2.49 10.68
N ALA A 94 -13.14 -2.66 10.38
CA ALA A 94 -13.61 -3.84 9.65
C ALA A 94 -13.13 -3.77 8.19
N ASP A 95 -13.11 -2.58 7.60
CA ASP A 95 -12.54 -2.33 6.28
C ASP A 95 -11.04 -2.64 6.25
N LEU A 96 -10.29 -2.16 7.26
CA LEU A 96 -8.86 -2.45 7.39
C LEU A 96 -8.62 -3.95 7.57
N ASP A 97 -9.37 -4.61 8.42
CA ASP A 97 -9.27 -6.05 8.65
C ASP A 97 -9.57 -6.85 7.38
N SER A 98 -10.55 -6.42 6.58
CA SER A 98 -10.85 -7.00 5.27
C SER A 98 -9.63 -6.96 4.34
N VAL A 99 -8.96 -5.81 4.25
CA VAL A 99 -7.73 -5.67 3.45
C VAL A 99 -6.60 -6.53 4.03
N LEU A 100 -6.36 -6.49 5.34
CA LEU A 100 -5.29 -7.24 5.97
C LEU A 100 -5.46 -8.76 5.87
N ASN A 101 -6.69 -9.23 5.78
CA ASN A 101 -7.00 -10.66 5.62
C ASN A 101 -7.07 -11.12 4.16
N SER A 102 -6.73 -10.27 3.20
CA SER A 102 -6.76 -10.62 1.77
C SER A 102 -5.52 -11.36 1.24
N GLY A 103 -4.59 -11.73 2.10
CA GLY A 103 -3.38 -12.48 1.75
C GLY A 103 -2.18 -11.58 1.46
N ILE A 104 -1.74 -11.48 0.20
CA ILE A 104 -0.59 -10.66 -0.17
C ILE A 104 -1.04 -9.22 -0.41
N ILE A 105 -0.51 -8.28 0.36
CA ILE A 105 -0.92 -6.87 0.24
C ILE A 105 0.22 -5.96 -0.23
N THR A 106 -0.16 -4.93 -0.97
CA THR A 106 0.70 -3.79 -1.32
C THR A 106 0.01 -2.50 -0.93
N PHE A 107 0.79 -1.51 -0.51
CA PHE A 107 0.27 -0.22 -0.12
C PHE A 107 1.30 0.90 -0.31
N GLY A 108 0.84 2.13 -0.28
CA GLY A 108 1.68 3.32 -0.35
C GLY A 108 0.88 4.58 -0.09
N ALA A 109 1.55 5.72 -0.05
CA ALA A 109 0.93 7.03 0.02
C ALA A 109 1.59 7.98 -0.98
N THR A 110 0.82 8.89 -1.54
CA THR A 110 1.32 9.90 -2.48
C THR A 110 0.69 11.24 -2.16
N PRO A 111 1.49 12.29 -1.88
CA PRO A 111 0.96 13.63 -1.78
C PRO A 111 0.56 14.15 -3.15
N ILE A 112 -0.58 14.85 -3.20
CA ILE A 112 -1.06 15.56 -4.39
C ILE A 112 -1.17 17.02 -4.02
N LYS A 113 -0.68 17.92 -4.88
CA LYS A 113 -0.85 19.36 -4.71
C LYS A 113 -2.30 19.74 -5.05
N THR A 114 -2.81 20.77 -4.40
CA THR A 114 -4.22 21.21 -4.59
C THR A 114 -4.49 21.58 -6.05
N GLU A 115 -3.55 22.23 -6.72
CA GLU A 115 -3.66 22.61 -8.13
C GLU A 115 -3.72 21.38 -9.08
N GLN A 116 -3.39 20.19 -8.55
CA GLN A 116 -3.42 18.91 -9.22
C GLN A 116 -4.54 17.99 -8.71
N ALA A 117 -5.48 18.52 -7.92
CA ALA A 117 -6.62 17.76 -7.41
C ALA A 117 -7.74 17.64 -8.46
N ASN A 118 -7.39 17.15 -9.65
CA ASN A 118 -8.31 16.83 -10.74
C ASN A 118 -8.32 15.31 -11.01
N ASP A 119 -9.31 14.85 -11.74
CA ASP A 119 -9.56 13.43 -12.06
C ASP A 119 -8.33 12.73 -12.60
N THR A 120 -7.66 13.37 -13.56
CA THR A 120 -6.52 12.79 -14.27
C THR A 120 -5.33 12.61 -13.34
N ASP A 121 -5.02 13.59 -12.52
CA ASP A 121 -3.83 13.56 -11.68
C ASP A 121 -4.04 12.69 -10.44
N ILE A 122 -5.23 12.67 -9.85
CA ILE A 122 -5.60 11.72 -8.79
C ILE A 122 -5.52 10.28 -9.32
N SER A 123 -6.10 10.00 -10.47
CA SER A 123 -6.05 8.68 -11.11
C SER A 123 -4.62 8.23 -11.44
N LYS A 124 -3.77 9.14 -11.93
CA LYS A 124 -2.34 8.89 -12.16
C LYS A 124 -1.59 8.64 -10.86
N ALA A 125 -1.87 9.41 -9.81
CA ALA A 125 -1.24 9.26 -8.49
C ALA A 125 -1.53 7.89 -7.90
N ILE A 126 -2.77 7.42 -7.91
CA ILE A 126 -3.18 6.09 -7.45
C ILE A 126 -2.43 5.01 -8.24
N ARG A 127 -2.46 5.06 -9.57
CA ARG A 127 -1.79 4.09 -10.43
C ARG A 127 -0.28 4.06 -10.21
N ASN A 128 0.35 5.22 -10.10
CA ASN A 128 1.79 5.33 -9.87
C ASN A 128 2.18 4.83 -8.48
N ASN A 129 1.38 5.14 -7.47
CA ASN A 129 1.60 4.68 -6.10
C ASN A 129 1.63 3.15 -6.00
N LEU A 130 0.65 2.49 -6.61
CA LEU A 130 0.59 1.02 -6.61
C LEU A 130 1.76 0.36 -7.37
N LYS A 131 2.28 1.02 -8.40
CA LYS A 131 3.39 0.50 -9.23
C LYS A 131 4.78 0.86 -8.71
N LYS A 132 4.92 2.04 -8.11
CA LYS A 132 6.21 2.65 -7.73
C LYS A 132 6.29 2.90 -6.23
N ASN A 133 5.98 1.89 -5.43
CA ASN A 133 6.17 1.92 -3.99
C ASN A 133 7.40 1.12 -3.55
N ILE A 134 7.67 1.10 -2.25
CA ILE A 134 8.81 0.40 -1.65
C ILE A 134 8.60 -1.11 -1.50
N LEU A 135 7.41 -1.61 -1.82
CA LEU A 135 7.06 -3.02 -1.69
C LEU A 135 7.43 -3.81 -2.94
N ALA A 136 7.51 -5.12 -2.82
CA ALA A 136 7.67 -6.00 -3.96
C ALA A 136 6.51 -5.82 -4.94
N GLY A 137 6.82 -5.87 -6.23
CA GLY A 137 5.81 -5.76 -7.27
C GLY A 137 4.84 -6.93 -7.20
N ALA A 138 3.54 -6.62 -7.18
CA ALA A 138 2.46 -7.57 -7.35
C ALA A 138 1.69 -7.24 -8.62
N ASP A 139 1.05 -8.25 -9.21
CA ASP A 139 0.11 -8.02 -10.30
C ASP A 139 -1.22 -7.51 -9.72
N ILE A 140 -1.41 -6.20 -9.78
CA ILE A 140 -2.57 -5.53 -9.20
C ILE A 140 -3.88 -6.01 -9.85
N SER A 141 -3.82 -6.44 -11.12
CA SER A 141 -5.00 -6.95 -11.83
C SER A 141 -5.57 -8.25 -11.25
N THR A 142 -4.81 -8.92 -10.38
CA THR A 142 -5.28 -10.11 -9.64
C THR A 142 -5.86 -9.78 -8.27
N GLY A 143 -5.81 -8.51 -7.85
CA GLY A 143 -6.33 -8.06 -6.57
C GLY A 143 -7.86 -8.05 -6.54
N ASN A 144 -8.43 -8.54 -5.46
CA ASN A 144 -9.89 -8.61 -5.24
C ASN A 144 -10.39 -7.65 -4.16
N ILE A 145 -9.50 -7.19 -3.27
CA ILE A 145 -9.84 -6.23 -2.22
C ILE A 145 -8.83 -5.08 -2.27
N ALA A 146 -9.32 -3.87 -2.19
CA ALA A 146 -8.48 -2.69 -2.03
C ALA A 146 -9.12 -1.67 -1.09
N ALA A 147 -8.29 -0.74 -0.62
CA ALA A 147 -8.74 0.46 0.08
C ALA A 147 -8.06 1.70 -0.49
N CYS A 148 -8.80 2.78 -0.56
CA CYS A 148 -8.26 4.09 -0.86
C CYS A 148 -8.74 5.08 0.18
N VAL A 149 -7.78 5.72 0.85
CA VAL A 149 -8.06 6.77 1.81
C VAL A 149 -7.47 8.08 1.30
N MET A 150 -8.30 9.10 1.21
CA MET A 150 -7.91 10.44 0.82
C MET A 150 -7.97 11.36 2.03
N VAL A 151 -6.86 12.04 2.31
CA VAL A 151 -6.77 13.02 3.40
C VAL A 151 -6.60 14.39 2.77
N VAL A 152 -7.56 15.26 2.99
CA VAL A 152 -7.60 16.61 2.42
C VAL A 152 -7.47 17.61 3.55
N ASN A 153 -6.67 18.67 3.35
CA ASN A 153 -6.64 19.75 4.32
C ASN A 153 -8.03 20.41 4.42
N ASN A 154 -8.54 20.59 5.63
CA ASN A 154 -9.89 21.12 5.87
C ASN A 154 -10.13 22.47 5.16
N LYS A 155 -9.10 23.32 5.05
CA LYS A 155 -9.19 24.61 4.34
C LYS A 155 -9.32 24.51 2.82
N LEU A 156 -9.02 23.32 2.27
CA LEU A 156 -9.02 23.07 0.83
C LEU A 156 -10.18 22.18 0.38
N MET A 157 -11.04 21.76 1.31
CA MET A 157 -12.18 20.88 1.00
C MET A 157 -13.14 21.51 -0.02
N ASP A 158 -13.34 22.82 0.04
CA ASP A 158 -14.20 23.55 -0.91
C ASP A 158 -13.56 23.72 -2.31
N GLU A 159 -12.26 23.46 -2.43
CA GLU A 159 -11.49 23.58 -3.67
C GLU A 159 -11.34 22.24 -4.42
N VAL A 160 -11.58 21.11 -3.74
CA VAL A 160 -11.43 19.78 -4.33
C VAL A 160 -12.76 19.28 -4.86
N PRO A 161 -12.92 19.10 -6.18
CA PRO A 161 -14.15 18.60 -6.77
C PRO A 161 -14.51 17.21 -6.26
N GLN A 162 -15.75 16.99 -5.84
CA GLN A 162 -16.23 15.67 -5.42
C GLN A 162 -16.01 14.61 -6.52
N GLU A 163 -16.29 14.97 -7.77
CA GLU A 163 -16.09 14.09 -8.93
C GLU A 163 -14.65 13.60 -9.06
N ALA A 164 -13.66 14.44 -8.73
CA ALA A 164 -12.25 14.06 -8.77
C ALA A 164 -11.91 12.98 -7.74
N LEU A 165 -12.50 13.04 -6.54
CA LEU A 165 -12.36 12.01 -5.52
C LEU A 165 -13.04 10.70 -5.94
N GLU A 166 -14.25 10.79 -6.48
CA GLU A 166 -15.02 9.65 -6.98
C GLU A 166 -14.27 8.92 -8.11
N HIS A 167 -13.74 9.67 -9.08
CA HIS A 167 -12.91 9.11 -10.16
C HIS A 167 -11.66 8.40 -9.64
N GLY A 168 -11.05 8.89 -8.54
CA GLY A 168 -9.95 8.22 -7.88
C GLY A 168 -10.34 6.81 -7.39
N PHE A 169 -11.47 6.69 -6.73
CA PHE A 169 -11.99 5.40 -6.28
C PHE A 169 -12.37 4.48 -7.44
N GLU A 170 -13.02 5.02 -8.47
CA GLU A 170 -13.32 4.26 -9.70
C GLU A 170 -12.05 3.77 -10.41
N GLN A 171 -11.01 4.58 -10.45
CA GLN A 171 -9.74 4.17 -11.04
C GLN A 171 -9.16 2.94 -10.33
N LEU A 172 -9.26 2.88 -8.99
CA LEU A 172 -8.83 1.73 -8.23
C LEU A 172 -9.68 0.50 -8.57
N ASN A 173 -10.99 0.68 -8.64
CA ASN A 173 -11.94 -0.37 -9.04
C ASN A 173 -11.61 -0.98 -10.42
N ARG A 174 -11.22 -0.14 -11.38
CA ARG A 174 -10.84 -0.57 -12.76
C ARG A 174 -9.49 -1.29 -12.83
N LEU A 175 -8.64 -1.15 -11.82
CA LEU A 175 -7.32 -1.79 -11.78
C LEU A 175 -7.36 -3.22 -11.24
N LEU A 176 -8.42 -3.59 -10.56
CA LEU A 176 -8.63 -4.88 -9.90
C LEU A 176 -9.41 -5.86 -10.78
N VAL A 177 -9.60 -7.09 -10.30
CA VAL A 177 -10.50 -8.06 -10.94
C VAL A 177 -11.93 -7.51 -11.03
N LYS A 178 -12.75 -8.09 -11.90
CA LYS A 178 -14.12 -7.61 -12.17
C LYS A 178 -15.02 -7.62 -10.92
N ASP A 179 -14.93 -8.67 -10.12
CA ASP A 179 -15.71 -8.82 -8.88
C ASP A 179 -14.83 -8.49 -7.67
N ASN A 180 -14.56 -7.20 -7.48
CA ASN A 180 -13.70 -6.68 -6.42
C ASN A 180 -14.48 -5.88 -5.36
N THR A 181 -13.83 -5.65 -4.24
CA THR A 181 -14.31 -4.75 -3.17
C THR A 181 -13.32 -3.60 -2.99
N VAL A 182 -13.81 -2.36 -3.04
CA VAL A 182 -13.01 -1.16 -2.78
C VAL A 182 -13.57 -0.42 -1.57
N HIS A 183 -12.85 -0.51 -0.46
CA HIS A 183 -13.13 0.29 0.74
C HIS A 183 -12.64 1.72 0.54
N ARG A 184 -13.38 2.68 1.07
CA ARG A 184 -13.16 4.11 0.82
C ARG A 184 -13.10 4.90 2.12
N GLY A 185 -12.25 5.91 2.16
CA GLY A 185 -12.22 6.86 3.27
C GLY A 185 -11.87 8.27 2.79
N ILE A 186 -12.54 9.28 3.32
CA ILE A 186 -12.24 10.69 3.07
C ILE A 186 -12.14 11.40 4.42
N TYR A 187 -10.98 11.95 4.71
CA TYR A 187 -10.65 12.58 6.00
C TYR A 187 -10.09 13.99 5.81
N THR A 188 -10.19 14.80 6.86
CA THR A 188 -9.62 16.16 6.92
C THR A 188 -8.61 16.30 8.03
#